data_e1035d5445f97ddcdded3d9b6cb03212
#
_entry.id   e1035d5445f97ddcdded3d9b6cb03212
#
_cell.length_a   1.000
_cell.length_b   1.000
_cell.length_c   1.000
_cell.angle_alpha   90.00
_cell.angle_beta   90.00
_cell.angle_gamma   90.00
#
_symmetry.space_group_name_H-M   'P 1'
#
loop_
_entity.id
_entity.type
_entity.pdbx_description
1 polymer ?
#
loop_
_entity_poly.entity_id
_entity_poly.type
_entity_poly.pdbx_seq_one_letter_code
_entity_poly.pdbx_strand_id
1 'polypeptide(L)'
;MRHSLFLLLAFLFTLTAAAPAPSFRLAKLHYGGGGDWYANKTSLPNLISFCNQALKTNIAPDEATVELDAPELLSYPFIHMTGHGNVSFTEAEARNLRRYLTGGGFLHIDDNYGLDKFIRPEMKKVFPELEFVELPFSHPIYHQKYQFPRGLPKVHEHDGKRAQGFGLLYKGRLVCFYSYECDLGNGWEDVGTYPEDSPATHDAALRMGANLVSYALTQD
;
A
#
# COMPACT_ATOMS: atom_id res chain seq x y z
N MET A 1 -35.77 68.90 6.67
CA MET A 1 -35.48 67.83 5.68
C MET A 1 -34.48 66.90 6.30
N ARG A 2 -34.93 65.69 6.68
CA ARG A 2 -34.07 64.61 7.31
C ARG A 2 -33.74 63.60 6.22
N HIS A 3 -32.46 63.50 5.86
CA HIS A 3 -31.99 62.44 4.95
C HIS A 3 -31.65 61.20 5.76
N SER A 4 -32.46 60.13 5.62
CA SER A 4 -32.18 58.81 6.17
C SER A 4 -31.26 58.07 5.20
N LEU A 5 -30.03 57.77 5.68
CA LEU A 5 -29.05 56.98 4.96
C LEU A 5 -29.30 55.52 5.27
N PHE A 6 -29.81 54.74 4.31
CA PHE A 6 -29.93 53.29 4.41
C PHE A 6 -28.59 52.66 4.08
N LEU A 7 -27.90 52.09 5.08
CA LEU A 7 -26.74 51.23 4.89
C LEU A 7 -27.22 49.82 4.49
N LEU A 8 -26.95 49.44 3.24
CA LEU A 8 -27.17 48.08 2.75
C LEU A 8 -25.96 47.26 3.15
N LEU A 9 -26.12 46.37 4.18
CA LEU A 9 -25.11 45.39 4.55
C LEU A 9 -25.22 44.19 3.58
N ALA A 10 -24.30 44.09 2.63
CA ALA A 10 -24.17 42.90 1.78
C ALA A 10 -23.49 41.78 2.57
N PHE A 11 -24.23 40.74 2.96
CA PHE A 11 -23.70 39.52 3.53
C PHE A 11 -23.10 38.66 2.39
N LEU A 12 -21.76 38.61 2.32
CA LEU A 12 -21.06 37.70 1.42
C LEU A 12 -21.13 36.29 2.03
N PHE A 13 -22.04 35.45 1.54
CA PHE A 13 -22.03 34.03 1.83
C PHE A 13 -20.90 33.37 1.04
N THR A 14 -19.78 33.09 1.69
CA THR A 14 -18.76 32.20 1.11
C THR A 14 -19.29 30.78 1.16
N LEU A 15 -19.75 30.24 0.03
CA LEU A 15 -20.01 28.83 -0.13
C LEU A 15 -18.65 28.10 -0.04
N THR A 16 -18.34 27.52 1.12
CA THR A 16 -17.27 26.55 1.22
C THR A 16 -17.78 25.26 0.58
N ALA A 17 -17.33 24.97 -0.65
CA ALA A 17 -17.60 23.66 -1.25
C ALA A 17 -16.98 22.59 -0.33
N ALA A 18 -17.80 21.67 0.17
CA ALA A 18 -17.31 20.51 0.90
C ALA A 18 -16.41 19.69 -0.02
N ALA A 19 -15.28 19.21 0.49
CA ALA A 19 -14.43 18.29 -0.27
C ALA A 19 -15.25 17.06 -0.67
N PRO A 20 -15.05 16.53 -1.89
CA PRO A 20 -15.76 15.33 -2.32
C PRO A 20 -15.45 14.18 -1.35
N ALA A 21 -16.45 13.33 -1.08
CA ALA A 21 -16.26 12.15 -0.25
C ALA A 21 -15.15 11.25 -0.83
N PRO A 22 -14.35 10.56 0.01
CA PRO A 22 -13.32 9.63 -0.45
C PRO A 22 -13.92 8.56 -1.38
N SER A 23 -13.22 8.23 -2.45
CA SER A 23 -13.69 7.27 -3.46
C SER A 23 -13.46 5.82 -3.05
N PHE A 24 -12.40 5.55 -2.29
CA PHE A 24 -12.03 4.23 -1.78
C PHE A 24 -11.07 4.35 -0.60
N ARG A 25 -10.77 3.21 0.03
CA ARG A 25 -9.85 3.09 1.17
C ARG A 25 -8.79 2.05 0.87
N LEU A 26 -7.57 2.26 1.36
CA LEU A 26 -6.55 1.22 1.45
C LEU A 26 -6.68 0.47 2.77
N ALA A 27 -6.26 -0.79 2.80
CA ALA A 27 -6.34 -1.60 4.00
C ALA A 27 -4.99 -2.21 4.38
N LYS A 28 -4.77 -2.39 5.68
CA LYS A 28 -3.72 -3.22 6.26
C LYS A 28 -4.30 -4.60 6.56
N LEU A 29 -3.59 -5.67 6.19
CA LEU A 29 -4.02 -7.03 6.45
C LEU A 29 -3.74 -7.43 7.89
N HIS A 30 -4.78 -7.79 8.63
CA HIS A 30 -4.68 -8.50 9.90
C HIS A 30 -4.62 -10.00 9.62
N TYR A 31 -3.46 -10.60 9.76
CA TYR A 31 -3.22 -12.02 9.51
C TYR A 31 -2.96 -12.80 10.81
N GLY A 32 -3.22 -14.10 10.79
CA GLY A 32 -2.95 -15.00 11.90
C GLY A 32 -1.49 -15.48 11.95
N GLY A 33 -1.15 -16.24 13.01
CA GLY A 33 0.18 -16.86 13.16
C GLY A 33 1.08 -16.18 14.19
N GLY A 34 0.69 -15.01 14.72
CA GLY A 34 1.40 -14.33 15.80
C GLY A 34 2.53 -13.39 15.35
N GLY A 35 2.66 -13.12 14.05
CA GLY A 35 3.50 -12.02 13.57
C GLY A 35 2.85 -10.66 13.85
N ASP A 36 3.66 -9.61 13.82
CA ASP A 36 3.27 -8.26 14.19
C ASP A 36 2.67 -7.46 13.00
N TRP A 37 1.58 -7.96 12.44
CA TRP A 37 0.83 -7.32 11.34
C TRP A 37 0.55 -5.83 11.58
N TYR A 38 0.54 -5.40 12.84
CA TYR A 38 0.30 -4.03 13.30
C TYR A 38 1.55 -3.15 13.29
N ALA A 39 2.68 -3.66 12.83
CA ALA A 39 3.90 -2.86 12.64
C ALA A 39 3.66 -1.66 11.70
N ASN A 40 4.57 -0.70 11.75
CA ASN A 40 4.57 0.46 10.85
C ASN A 40 3.24 1.24 10.90
N LYS A 41 2.95 1.83 12.06
CA LYS A 41 1.64 2.44 12.38
C LYS A 41 1.30 3.66 11.52
N THR A 42 2.30 4.47 11.16
CA THR A 42 2.10 5.71 10.39
C THR A 42 2.34 5.52 8.89
N SER A 43 2.85 4.34 8.48
CA SER A 43 3.27 4.06 7.11
C SER A 43 2.16 4.23 6.09
N LEU A 44 1.04 3.55 6.28
CA LEU A 44 -0.05 3.57 5.30
C LEU A 44 -0.78 4.93 5.27
N PRO A 45 -1.06 5.62 6.39
CA PRO A 45 -1.55 7.00 6.39
C PRO A 45 -0.63 7.97 5.63
N ASN A 46 0.68 7.88 5.82
CA ASN A 46 1.66 8.72 5.12
C ASN A 46 1.68 8.42 3.62
N LEU A 47 1.66 7.14 3.24
CA LEU A 47 1.54 6.74 1.83
C LEU A 47 0.24 7.26 1.20
N ILE A 48 -0.89 7.17 1.89
CA ILE A 48 -2.19 7.70 1.44
C ILE A 48 -2.09 9.21 1.19
N SER A 49 -1.55 9.94 2.16
CA SER A 49 -1.34 11.40 2.04
C SER A 49 -0.47 11.74 0.83
N PHE A 50 0.64 11.03 0.66
CA PHE A 50 1.53 11.20 -0.48
C PHE A 50 0.83 10.89 -1.82
N CYS A 51 0.08 9.79 -1.91
CA CYS A 51 -0.67 9.41 -3.11
C CYS A 51 -1.73 10.46 -3.47
N ASN A 52 -2.50 10.96 -2.49
CA ASN A 52 -3.51 11.99 -2.72
C ASN A 52 -2.90 13.26 -3.29
N GLN A 53 -1.69 13.63 -2.87
CA GLN A 53 -0.97 14.79 -3.39
C GLN A 53 -0.33 14.53 -4.77
N ALA A 54 0.40 13.41 -4.91
CA ALA A 54 1.23 13.13 -6.08
C ALA A 54 0.43 12.58 -7.27
N LEU A 55 -0.55 11.71 -7.01
CA LEU A 55 -1.36 11.04 -8.03
C LEU A 55 -2.71 11.72 -8.26
N LYS A 56 -3.06 12.72 -7.41
CA LYS A 56 -4.39 13.37 -7.42
C LYS A 56 -5.53 12.38 -7.18
N THR A 57 -5.27 11.38 -6.34
CA THR A 57 -6.30 10.44 -5.89
C THR A 57 -7.17 11.06 -4.79
N ASN A 58 -8.30 10.41 -4.49
CA ASN A 58 -9.18 10.76 -3.37
C ASN A 58 -9.36 9.56 -2.46
N ILE A 59 -8.24 9.03 -1.96
CA ILE A 59 -8.20 7.92 -1.01
C ILE A 59 -8.61 8.45 0.36
N ALA A 60 -9.41 7.69 1.11
CA ALA A 60 -9.75 8.04 2.50
C ALA A 60 -8.47 8.21 3.33
N PRO A 61 -8.38 9.24 4.19
CA PRO A 61 -7.14 9.55 4.91
C PRO A 61 -6.75 8.47 5.91
N ASP A 62 -7.75 7.74 6.43
CA ASP A 62 -7.54 6.67 7.40
C ASP A 62 -7.47 5.32 6.69
N GLU A 63 -6.49 4.51 7.04
CA GLU A 63 -6.42 3.12 6.62
C GLU A 63 -7.54 2.29 7.26
N ALA A 64 -7.93 1.21 6.60
CA ALA A 64 -8.72 0.15 7.22
C ALA A 64 -7.80 -0.97 7.72
N THR A 65 -8.27 -1.74 8.69
CA THR A 65 -7.72 -3.06 9.00
C THR A 65 -8.72 -4.10 8.53
N VAL A 66 -8.26 -5.15 7.84
CA VAL A 66 -9.13 -6.17 7.27
C VAL A 66 -8.57 -7.57 7.53
N GLU A 67 -9.43 -8.50 7.91
CA GLU A 67 -9.13 -9.93 7.99
C GLU A 67 -9.56 -10.64 6.69
N LEU A 68 -8.96 -11.80 6.42
CA LEU A 68 -9.22 -12.54 5.17
C LEU A 68 -10.61 -13.18 5.11
N ASP A 69 -11.31 -13.30 6.23
CA ASP A 69 -12.69 -13.79 6.32
C ASP A 69 -13.72 -12.66 6.40
N ALA A 70 -13.29 -11.40 6.48
CA ALA A 70 -14.16 -10.25 6.57
C ALA A 70 -15.00 -10.06 5.29
N PRO A 71 -16.31 -9.76 5.42
CA PRO A 71 -17.20 -9.54 4.27
C PRO A 71 -16.72 -8.39 3.36
N GLU A 72 -16.11 -7.36 3.95
CA GLU A 72 -15.62 -6.18 3.26
C GLU A 72 -14.27 -6.36 2.53
N LEU A 73 -13.62 -7.53 2.62
CA LEU A 73 -12.33 -7.81 1.98
C LEU A 73 -12.30 -7.37 0.50
N LEU A 74 -13.40 -7.62 -0.22
CA LEU A 74 -13.50 -7.29 -1.64
C LEU A 74 -13.69 -5.79 -1.94
N SER A 75 -13.87 -4.96 -0.91
CA SER A 75 -14.08 -3.51 -1.06
C SER A 75 -12.78 -2.72 -1.18
N TYR A 76 -11.66 -3.35 -0.90
CA TYR A 76 -10.35 -2.68 -0.89
C TYR A 76 -9.59 -3.00 -2.19
N PRO A 77 -9.27 -1.99 -3.03
CA PRO A 77 -8.52 -2.25 -4.27
C PRO A 77 -7.05 -2.59 -4.01
N PHE A 78 -6.53 -2.20 -2.85
CA PHE A 78 -5.14 -2.41 -2.44
C PHE A 78 -5.09 -2.79 -0.97
N ILE A 79 -4.46 -3.91 -0.67
CA ILE A 79 -4.19 -4.38 0.69
C ILE A 79 -2.67 -4.42 0.89
N HIS A 80 -2.23 -3.83 1.99
CA HIS A 80 -0.84 -3.86 2.45
C HIS A 80 -0.69 -4.86 3.58
N MET A 81 0.31 -5.71 3.48
CA MET A 81 0.70 -6.70 4.48
C MET A 81 2.15 -6.44 4.86
N THR A 82 2.41 -6.30 6.14
CA THR A 82 3.75 -6.07 6.68
C THR A 82 3.92 -6.80 8.00
N GLY A 83 5.12 -6.91 8.50
CA GLY A 83 5.45 -7.42 9.83
C GLY A 83 6.67 -8.32 9.86
N HIS A 84 7.00 -8.76 11.08
CA HIS A 84 8.05 -9.71 11.37
C HIS A 84 7.44 -11.06 11.75
N GLY A 85 8.16 -12.14 11.47
CA GLY A 85 7.87 -13.47 12.01
C GLY A 85 6.71 -14.18 11.33
N ASN A 86 5.96 -14.95 12.13
CA ASN A 86 5.10 -16.00 11.61
C ASN A 86 3.80 -15.47 10.99
N VAL A 87 3.46 -16.03 9.84
CA VAL A 87 2.18 -15.84 9.15
C VAL A 87 1.51 -17.20 9.02
N SER A 88 0.20 -17.25 9.22
CA SER A 88 -0.57 -18.48 9.02
C SER A 88 -1.95 -18.13 8.45
N PHE A 89 -2.32 -18.82 7.36
CA PHE A 89 -3.65 -18.77 6.78
C PHE A 89 -4.35 -20.11 6.95
N THR A 90 -5.59 -20.08 7.38
CA THR A 90 -6.47 -21.23 7.27
C THR A 90 -6.80 -21.49 5.79
N GLU A 91 -7.31 -22.69 5.49
CA GLU A 91 -7.77 -23.03 4.14
C GLU A 91 -8.90 -22.10 3.64
N ALA A 92 -9.74 -21.61 4.55
CA ALA A 92 -10.82 -20.67 4.22
C ALA A 92 -10.26 -19.29 3.86
N GLU A 93 -9.33 -18.78 4.66
CA GLU A 93 -8.63 -17.52 4.41
C GLU A 93 -7.84 -17.54 3.10
N ALA A 94 -7.12 -18.64 2.83
CA ALA A 94 -6.40 -18.81 1.57
C ALA A 94 -7.34 -18.78 0.36
N ARG A 95 -8.52 -19.44 0.44
CA ARG A 95 -9.54 -19.35 -0.61
C ARG A 95 -10.12 -17.94 -0.78
N ASN A 96 -10.35 -17.23 0.32
CA ASN A 96 -10.86 -15.86 0.28
C ASN A 96 -9.84 -14.90 -0.33
N LEU A 97 -8.57 -15.01 0.07
CA LEU A 97 -7.48 -14.23 -0.52
C LEU A 97 -7.34 -14.52 -2.02
N ARG A 98 -7.41 -15.78 -2.43
CA ARG A 98 -7.44 -16.14 -3.85
C ARG A 98 -8.60 -15.47 -4.58
N ARG A 99 -9.81 -15.52 -4.02
CA ARG A 99 -11.00 -14.87 -4.62
C ARG A 99 -10.80 -13.36 -4.74
N TYR A 100 -10.27 -12.72 -3.70
CA TYR A 100 -9.93 -11.29 -3.72
C TYR A 100 -8.95 -10.96 -4.85
N LEU A 101 -7.82 -11.68 -4.91
CA LEU A 101 -6.76 -11.43 -5.88
C LEU A 101 -7.20 -11.74 -7.31
N THR A 102 -7.98 -12.81 -7.53
CA THR A 102 -8.50 -13.14 -8.88
C THR A 102 -9.66 -12.25 -9.31
N GLY A 103 -10.34 -11.60 -8.37
CA GLY A 103 -11.45 -10.67 -8.60
C GLY A 103 -11.06 -9.22 -8.86
N GLY A 104 -9.77 -8.91 -8.97
CA GLY A 104 -9.30 -7.55 -9.25
C GLY A 104 -8.49 -6.90 -8.12
N GLY A 105 -8.50 -7.49 -6.92
CA GLY A 105 -7.71 -6.99 -5.79
C GLY A 105 -6.20 -7.10 -6.02
N PHE A 106 -5.46 -6.33 -5.24
CA PHE A 106 -3.99 -6.30 -5.27
C PHE A 106 -3.43 -6.40 -3.84
N LEU A 107 -2.48 -7.30 -3.63
CA LEU A 107 -1.76 -7.45 -2.36
C LEU A 107 -0.32 -6.96 -2.50
N HIS A 108 0.08 -6.03 -1.65
CA HIS A 108 1.48 -5.71 -1.42
C HIS A 108 1.94 -6.38 -0.13
N ILE A 109 2.98 -7.20 -0.21
CA ILE A 109 3.67 -7.80 0.94
C ILE A 109 4.98 -7.08 1.12
N ASP A 110 5.26 -6.62 2.34
CA ASP A 110 6.51 -5.99 2.71
C ASP A 110 7.19 -6.79 3.84
N ASP A 111 8.39 -7.27 3.59
CA ASP A 111 9.16 -8.06 4.55
C ASP A 111 9.95 -7.11 5.47
N ASN A 112 9.45 -6.93 6.68
CA ASN A 112 10.17 -6.18 7.72
C ASN A 112 11.36 -6.96 8.33
N TYR A 113 11.70 -8.09 7.80
CA TYR A 113 12.72 -9.04 8.22
C TYR A 113 12.15 -10.33 8.84
N GLY A 114 12.47 -11.41 8.18
CA GLY A 114 12.14 -12.75 8.65
C GLY A 114 10.73 -13.25 8.33
N LEU A 115 9.95 -12.50 7.56
CA LEU A 115 8.63 -12.89 7.06
C LEU A 115 8.76 -13.95 5.95
N ASP A 116 9.80 -13.90 5.14
CA ASP A 116 9.97 -14.65 3.88
C ASP A 116 9.71 -16.17 4.03
N LYS A 117 10.32 -16.79 5.04
CA LYS A 117 10.20 -18.23 5.28
C LYS A 117 8.78 -18.67 5.67
N PHE A 118 7.94 -17.75 6.12
CA PHE A 118 6.55 -18.01 6.51
C PHE A 118 5.58 -17.66 5.38
N ILE A 119 5.73 -16.52 4.75
CA ILE A 119 4.75 -16.04 3.76
C ILE A 119 4.76 -16.86 2.47
N ARG A 120 5.93 -17.33 2.01
CA ARG A 120 5.98 -18.13 0.78
C ARG A 120 5.17 -19.44 0.86
N PRO A 121 5.26 -20.25 1.92
CA PRO A 121 4.38 -21.42 2.08
C PRO A 121 2.89 -21.04 2.17
N GLU A 122 2.56 -19.95 2.85
CA GLU A 122 1.18 -19.51 2.97
C GLU A 122 0.59 -19.06 1.62
N MET A 123 1.36 -18.33 0.81
CA MET A 123 0.94 -17.95 -0.54
C MET A 123 0.83 -19.17 -1.48
N LYS A 124 1.53 -20.27 -1.20
CA LYS A 124 1.32 -21.56 -1.90
C LYS A 124 -0.04 -22.19 -1.60
N LYS A 125 -0.63 -21.96 -0.43
CA LYS A 125 -2.03 -22.36 -0.17
C LYS A 125 -3.01 -21.54 -1.02
N VAL A 126 -2.70 -20.27 -1.25
CA VAL A 126 -3.52 -19.35 -2.07
C VAL A 126 -3.43 -19.71 -3.57
N PHE A 127 -2.21 -19.92 -4.07
CA PHE A 127 -1.92 -20.26 -5.46
C PHE A 127 -0.95 -21.44 -5.53
N PRO A 128 -1.42 -22.69 -5.39
CA PRO A 128 -0.55 -23.87 -5.49
C PRO A 128 0.21 -23.97 -6.81
N GLU A 129 -0.37 -23.40 -7.89
CA GLU A 129 0.17 -23.43 -9.25
C GLU A 129 1.15 -22.30 -9.57
N LEU A 130 1.28 -21.27 -8.71
CA LEU A 130 2.15 -20.12 -8.97
C LEU A 130 3.39 -20.14 -8.08
N GLU A 131 4.46 -19.54 -8.58
CA GLU A 131 5.67 -19.23 -7.84
C GLU A 131 5.91 -17.71 -7.83
N PHE A 132 6.50 -17.19 -6.77
CA PHE A 132 7.04 -15.84 -6.77
C PHE A 132 8.19 -15.76 -7.78
N VAL A 133 8.05 -14.88 -8.75
CA VAL A 133 9.09 -14.60 -9.75
C VAL A 133 9.64 -13.21 -9.52
N GLU A 134 10.96 -13.05 -9.61
CA GLU A 134 11.55 -11.73 -9.55
C GLU A 134 11.16 -10.95 -10.80
N LEU A 135 10.57 -9.75 -10.60
CA LEU A 135 10.15 -8.91 -11.71
C LEU A 135 11.36 -8.21 -12.34
N PRO A 136 11.49 -8.21 -13.66
CA PRO A 136 12.55 -7.48 -14.33
C PRO A 136 12.40 -5.98 -14.07
N PHE A 137 13.52 -5.24 -14.04
CA PHE A 137 13.49 -3.80 -13.78
C PHE A 137 12.70 -3.00 -14.83
N SER A 138 12.44 -3.58 -16.00
CA SER A 138 11.55 -3.01 -17.04
C SER A 138 10.07 -3.22 -16.76
N HIS A 139 9.69 -3.94 -15.68
CA HIS A 139 8.28 -4.19 -15.37
C HIS A 139 7.54 -2.87 -15.09
N PRO A 140 6.31 -2.67 -15.62
CA PRO A 140 5.56 -1.42 -15.50
C PRO A 140 5.38 -0.91 -14.07
N ILE A 141 5.39 -1.78 -13.05
CA ILE A 141 5.25 -1.38 -11.64
C ILE A 141 6.37 -0.44 -11.18
N TYR A 142 7.57 -0.52 -11.79
CA TYR A 142 8.69 0.36 -11.52
C TYR A 142 8.64 1.68 -12.31
N HIS A 143 7.67 1.84 -13.23
CA HIS A 143 7.62 2.92 -14.20
C HIS A 143 6.24 3.59 -14.29
N GLN A 144 5.50 3.65 -13.19
CA GLN A 144 4.21 4.32 -13.13
C GLN A 144 4.41 5.86 -13.12
N LYS A 145 4.17 6.50 -12.02
CA LYS A 145 4.41 7.95 -11.85
C LYS A 145 5.89 8.27 -11.76
N TYR A 146 6.67 7.42 -11.11
CA TYR A 146 8.09 7.59 -10.85
C TYR A 146 8.91 6.50 -11.53
N GLN A 147 10.18 6.82 -11.86
CA GLN A 147 11.06 5.91 -12.57
C GLN A 147 12.05 5.24 -11.62
N PHE A 148 12.00 3.93 -11.55
CA PHE A 148 12.91 3.09 -10.77
C PHE A 148 13.65 2.10 -11.70
N PRO A 149 14.59 2.57 -12.51
CA PRO A 149 15.25 1.75 -13.55
C PRO A 149 16.17 0.67 -12.98
N ARG A 150 16.39 0.67 -11.67
CA ARG A 150 17.19 -0.33 -10.96
C ARG A 150 16.33 -1.15 -9.95
N GLY A 151 15.02 -1.10 -10.08
CA GLY A 151 14.06 -1.77 -9.18
C GLY A 151 13.86 -1.03 -7.85
N LEU A 152 13.51 -1.78 -6.81
CA LEU A 152 13.19 -1.24 -5.48
C LEU A 152 14.32 -0.41 -4.87
N PRO A 153 14.02 0.71 -4.18
CA PRO A 153 14.96 1.34 -3.29
C PRO A 153 15.26 0.42 -2.09
N LYS A 154 16.46 0.41 -1.59
CA LYS A 154 16.85 -0.22 -0.33
C LYS A 154 16.60 0.78 0.78
N VAL A 155 15.74 0.44 1.75
CA VAL A 155 15.44 1.30 2.91
C VAL A 155 16.31 0.85 4.08
N HIS A 156 16.11 -0.37 4.58
CA HIS A 156 16.94 -0.92 5.65
C HIS A 156 17.83 -2.06 5.19
N GLU A 157 18.95 -2.26 5.89
CA GLU A 157 19.82 -3.40 5.72
C GLU A 157 19.38 -4.55 6.63
N HIS A 158 19.26 -5.75 6.07
CA HIS A 158 18.98 -6.97 6.81
C HIS A 158 20.14 -7.96 6.68
N ASP A 159 20.07 -8.84 5.67
CA ASP A 159 21.09 -9.86 5.42
C ASP A 159 22.17 -9.38 4.43
N GLY A 160 22.27 -8.09 4.16
CA GLY A 160 23.19 -7.50 3.20
C GLY A 160 22.90 -7.85 1.74
N LYS A 161 21.69 -8.35 1.46
CA LYS A 161 21.22 -8.63 0.11
C LYS A 161 20.64 -7.38 -0.54
N ARG A 162 20.55 -7.38 -1.87
CA ARG A 162 19.88 -6.31 -2.60
C ARG A 162 18.36 -6.37 -2.39
N ALA A 163 17.71 -5.25 -2.49
CA ALA A 163 16.26 -5.19 -2.57
C ALA A 163 15.75 -5.92 -3.83
N GLN A 164 14.72 -6.75 -3.69
CA GLN A 164 14.13 -7.55 -4.76
C GLN A 164 12.61 -7.42 -4.76
N GLY A 165 12.03 -7.16 -5.92
CA GLY A 165 10.58 -7.16 -6.11
C GLY A 165 10.14 -8.47 -6.74
N PHE A 166 9.39 -9.28 -6.00
CA PHE A 166 8.80 -10.50 -6.51
C PHE A 166 7.33 -10.29 -6.86
N GLY A 167 6.84 -11.02 -7.85
CA GLY A 167 5.44 -10.99 -8.25
C GLY A 167 4.80 -12.37 -8.31
N LEU A 168 3.51 -12.45 -8.00
CA LEU A 168 2.65 -13.55 -8.41
C LEU A 168 1.81 -13.09 -9.60
N LEU A 169 1.96 -13.79 -10.73
CA LEU A 169 1.23 -13.47 -11.96
C LEU A 169 0.13 -14.51 -12.21
N TYR A 170 -1.12 -14.09 -12.08
CA TYR A 170 -2.27 -14.93 -12.38
C TYR A 170 -2.87 -14.52 -13.72
N LYS A 171 -2.83 -15.42 -14.71
CA LYS A 171 -3.30 -15.17 -16.10
C LYS A 171 -2.71 -13.90 -16.72
N GLY A 172 -1.45 -13.63 -16.44
CA GLY A 172 -0.73 -12.45 -16.96
C GLY A 172 -0.88 -11.17 -16.13
N ARG A 173 -1.81 -11.11 -15.16
CA ARG A 173 -1.98 -9.98 -14.24
C ARG A 173 -1.11 -10.17 -13.01
N LEU A 174 -0.39 -9.13 -12.59
CA LEU A 174 0.32 -9.12 -11.32
C LEU A 174 -0.70 -8.93 -10.20
N VAL A 175 -0.97 -9.98 -9.42
CA VAL A 175 -1.97 -9.96 -8.34
C VAL A 175 -1.37 -9.69 -6.97
N CYS A 176 -0.08 -9.99 -6.81
CA CYS A 176 0.65 -9.76 -5.58
C CYS A 176 2.05 -9.27 -5.90
N PHE A 177 2.49 -8.24 -5.22
CA PHE A 177 3.86 -7.74 -5.26
C PHE A 177 4.49 -7.89 -3.87
N TYR A 178 5.68 -8.46 -3.81
CA TYR A 178 6.42 -8.71 -2.59
C TYR A 178 7.75 -7.96 -2.62
N SER A 179 7.92 -6.97 -1.75
CA SER A 179 9.17 -6.24 -1.54
C SER A 179 10.03 -6.96 -0.51
N TYR A 180 11.00 -7.70 -1.01
CA TYR A 180 11.93 -8.49 -0.20
C TYR A 180 13.24 -7.74 0.02
N GLU A 181 13.80 -7.79 1.23
CA GLU A 181 15.05 -7.10 1.61
C GLU A 181 14.99 -5.58 1.34
N CYS A 182 13.81 -4.97 1.51
CA CYS A 182 13.56 -3.58 1.10
C CYS A 182 13.09 -2.68 2.25
N ASP A 183 12.11 -3.11 3.04
CA ASP A 183 11.44 -2.36 4.10
C ASP A 183 10.77 -1.08 3.62
N LEU A 184 9.98 -1.18 2.55
CA LEU A 184 9.24 -0.01 2.06
C LEU A 184 8.35 0.61 3.13
N GLY A 185 7.68 -0.23 3.94
CA GLY A 185 6.79 0.21 5.01
C GLY A 185 7.50 1.05 6.07
N ASN A 186 8.73 0.70 6.42
CA ASN A 186 9.56 1.50 7.32
C ASN A 186 9.87 2.87 6.70
N GLY A 187 10.18 2.90 5.40
CA GLY A 187 10.42 4.14 4.67
C GLY A 187 9.19 5.02 4.49
N TRP A 188 7.99 4.53 4.79
CA TRP A 188 6.75 5.33 4.78
C TRP A 188 6.38 5.87 6.17
N GLU A 189 7.05 5.42 7.26
CA GLU A 189 6.81 5.92 8.61
C GLU A 189 7.10 7.42 8.74
N ASP A 190 6.70 8.02 9.85
CA ASP A 190 7.01 9.42 10.15
C ASP A 190 8.52 9.67 10.14
N VAL A 191 8.92 10.81 9.59
CA VAL A 191 10.32 11.23 9.56
C VAL A 191 10.89 11.24 10.97
N GLY A 192 11.99 10.50 11.17
CA GLY A 192 12.66 10.35 12.46
C GLY A 192 12.23 9.13 13.27
N THR A 193 11.28 8.32 12.79
CA THR A 193 10.98 7.00 13.37
C THR A 193 12.21 6.10 13.29
N TYR A 194 12.90 6.15 12.18
CA TYR A 194 14.19 5.49 11.94
C TYR A 194 15.25 6.56 11.69
N PRO A 195 16.08 6.90 12.71
CA PRO A 195 17.04 8.00 12.60
C PRO A 195 18.13 7.80 11.54
N GLU A 196 18.39 6.55 11.15
CA GLU A 196 19.31 6.16 10.07
C GLU A 196 18.79 6.46 8.68
N ASP A 197 17.48 6.61 8.51
CA ASP A 197 16.88 6.88 7.21
C ASP A 197 17.11 8.33 6.78
N SER A 198 17.76 8.47 5.63
CA SER A 198 17.91 9.79 5.03
C SER A 198 16.58 10.31 4.47
N PRO A 199 16.40 11.64 4.38
CA PRO A 199 15.23 12.20 3.69
C PRO A 199 15.09 11.70 2.24
N ALA A 200 16.19 11.38 1.58
CA ALA A 200 16.18 10.82 0.22
C ALA A 200 15.68 9.37 0.19
N THR A 201 16.03 8.57 1.20
CA THR A 201 15.54 7.20 1.37
C THR A 201 14.03 7.20 1.59
N HIS A 202 13.55 8.03 2.50
CA HIS A 202 12.14 8.22 2.80
C HIS A 202 11.34 8.67 1.55
N ASP A 203 11.82 9.69 0.82
CA ASP A 203 11.18 10.14 -0.42
C ASP A 203 11.15 9.03 -1.49
N ALA A 204 12.24 8.28 -1.65
CA ALA A 204 12.28 7.16 -2.59
C ALA A 204 11.29 6.05 -2.23
N ALA A 205 11.15 5.72 -0.94
CA ALA A 205 10.17 4.73 -0.46
C ALA A 205 8.73 5.17 -0.75
N LEU A 206 8.37 6.42 -0.43
CA LEU A 206 7.03 6.97 -0.73
C LEU A 206 6.73 7.01 -2.23
N ARG A 207 7.69 7.38 -3.07
CA ARG A 207 7.55 7.36 -4.53
C ARG A 207 7.34 5.94 -5.06
N MET A 208 8.05 4.95 -4.52
CA MET A 208 7.83 3.56 -4.92
C MET A 208 6.45 3.08 -4.43
N GLY A 209 6.04 3.42 -3.22
CA GLY A 209 4.69 3.15 -2.72
C GLY A 209 3.60 3.74 -3.62
N ALA A 210 3.78 5.00 -4.08
CA ALA A 210 2.86 5.61 -5.03
C ALA A 210 2.80 4.86 -6.37
N ASN A 211 3.92 4.32 -6.84
CA ASN A 211 3.92 3.45 -8.02
C ASN A 211 3.12 2.16 -7.78
N LEU A 212 3.25 1.53 -6.60
CA LEU A 212 2.47 0.33 -6.25
C LEU A 212 0.97 0.62 -6.26
N VAL A 213 0.56 1.70 -5.61
CA VAL A 213 -0.85 2.13 -5.56
C VAL A 213 -1.36 2.48 -6.96
N SER A 214 -0.60 3.27 -7.74
CA SER A 214 -0.95 3.61 -9.12
C SER A 214 -1.13 2.36 -9.98
N TYR A 215 -0.18 1.42 -9.90
CA TYR A 215 -0.25 0.17 -10.64
C TYR A 215 -1.49 -0.65 -10.27
N ALA A 216 -1.77 -0.81 -8.97
CA ALA A 216 -2.93 -1.55 -8.49
C ALA A 216 -4.27 -0.97 -9.00
N LEU A 217 -4.34 0.36 -9.15
CA LEU A 217 -5.56 1.06 -9.57
C LEU A 217 -5.73 1.14 -11.10
N THR A 218 -4.67 0.88 -11.88
CA THR A 218 -4.67 1.09 -13.34
C THR A 218 -4.41 -0.16 -14.17
N GLN A 219 -4.11 -1.29 -13.53
CA GLN A 219 -3.96 -2.56 -14.25
C GLN A 219 -5.34 -3.10 -14.66
N ASP A 220 -5.47 -3.54 -15.90
CA ASP A 220 -6.65 -4.20 -16.46
C ASP A 220 -6.73 -5.69 -16.06
#